data_3d4eef87ed4122ee270e5eba95bfca25
#
_entry.id   3d4eef87ed4122ee270e5eba95bfca25
#
_cell.length_a   1.000
_cell.length_b   1.000
_cell.length_c   1.000
_cell.angle_alpha   90.00
_cell.angle_beta   90.00
_cell.angle_gamma   90.00
#
_symmetry.space_group_name_H-M   'P 1'
#
loop_
_entity.id
_entity.type
_entity.pdbx_description
1 polymer ?
#
loop_
_entity_poly.entity_id
_entity_poly.type
_entity_poly.pdbx_seq_one_letter_code
_entity_poly.pdbx_strand_id
1 'polypeptide(L)' 'MGQPNEVAADVGSSDPELGLRGVASLRALAEATEELHVRRARELGWSWQQIASLLGVSKQAVHQKYAKGERRRGRRLR' A
#
# COMPACT_ATOMS: atom_id res chain seq x y z
N MET A 1 -3.72 -0.68 -18.07
CA MET A 1 -4.16 -0.13 -16.77
C MET A 1 -5.30 0.86 -16.99
N GLY A 2 -6.36 0.77 -16.17
CA GLY A 2 -7.51 1.65 -16.31
C GLY A 2 -7.20 3.08 -15.94
N GLN A 3 -7.99 3.99 -16.49
CA GLN A 3 -7.95 5.40 -16.13
C GLN A 3 -8.53 5.59 -14.73
N PRO A 4 -8.10 6.61 -13.96
CA PRO A 4 -8.69 6.87 -12.65
C PRO A 4 -10.21 7.07 -12.70
N ASN A 5 -10.74 7.69 -13.75
CA ASN A 5 -12.18 7.88 -13.90
C ASN A 5 -12.91 6.56 -14.18
N GLU A 6 -12.26 5.58 -14.81
CA GLU A 6 -12.85 4.27 -15.02
C GLU A 6 -13.01 3.53 -13.69
N VAL A 7 -11.98 3.60 -12.83
CA VAL A 7 -12.04 2.99 -11.50
C VAL A 7 -13.16 3.64 -10.69
N ALA A 8 -13.26 4.97 -10.73
CA ALA A 8 -14.29 5.70 -10.01
C ALA A 8 -15.69 5.33 -10.52
N ALA A 9 -15.86 5.14 -11.83
CA ALA A 9 -17.12 4.73 -12.41
C ALA A 9 -17.52 3.33 -11.94
N ASP A 10 -16.57 2.39 -11.90
CA ASP A 10 -16.83 1.03 -11.44
C ASP A 10 -17.25 1.02 -9.97
N VAL A 11 -16.55 1.78 -9.13
CA VAL A 11 -16.86 1.89 -7.70
C VAL A 11 -18.25 2.51 -7.49
N GLY A 12 -18.63 3.47 -8.35
CA GLY A 12 -19.93 4.15 -8.26
C GLY A 12 -21.09 3.34 -8.84
N SER A 13 -20.81 2.21 -9.48
CA SER A 13 -21.86 1.38 -10.09
C SER A 13 -22.70 0.69 -9.01
N SER A 14 -23.99 0.52 -9.26
CA SER A 14 -24.88 -0.28 -8.41
C SER A 14 -24.77 -1.78 -8.71
N ASP A 15 -24.09 -2.17 -9.80
CA ASP A 15 -23.83 -3.57 -10.11
C ASP A 15 -22.73 -4.10 -9.19
N PRO A 16 -23.03 -5.12 -8.35
CA PRO A 16 -22.04 -5.64 -7.41
C PRO A 16 -20.76 -6.16 -8.09
N GLU A 17 -20.89 -6.76 -9.26
CA GLU A 17 -19.71 -7.26 -9.97
C GLU A 17 -18.78 -6.12 -10.35
N LEU A 18 -19.30 -5.08 -10.97
CA LEU A 18 -18.51 -3.92 -11.36
C LEU A 18 -17.98 -3.18 -10.14
N GLY A 19 -18.81 -3.02 -9.12
CA GLY A 19 -18.40 -2.37 -7.87
C GLY A 19 -17.24 -3.09 -7.20
N LEU A 20 -17.31 -4.40 -7.10
CA LEU A 20 -16.26 -5.20 -6.48
C LEU A 20 -14.97 -5.20 -7.30
N ARG A 21 -15.07 -5.21 -8.63
CA ARG A 21 -13.89 -5.06 -9.49
C ARG A 21 -13.21 -3.71 -9.28
N GLY A 22 -14.01 -2.65 -9.14
CA GLY A 22 -13.50 -1.32 -8.86
C GLY A 22 -12.78 -1.26 -7.52
N VAL A 23 -13.35 -1.88 -6.49
CA VAL A 23 -12.71 -1.97 -5.16
C VAL A 23 -11.39 -2.72 -5.27
N ALA A 24 -11.34 -3.83 -5.99
CA ALA A 24 -10.10 -4.60 -6.16
C ALA A 24 -9.02 -3.76 -6.84
N SER A 25 -9.39 -2.98 -7.85
CA SER A 25 -8.46 -2.10 -8.55
C SER A 25 -7.91 -1.01 -7.63
N LEU A 26 -8.78 -0.38 -6.83
CA LEU A 26 -8.37 0.64 -5.87
C LEU A 26 -7.45 0.06 -4.80
N ARG A 27 -7.76 -1.15 -4.35
CA ARG A 27 -6.94 -1.83 -3.34
C ARG A 27 -5.55 -2.11 -3.86
N ALA A 28 -5.43 -2.60 -5.11
CA ALA A 28 -4.14 -2.86 -5.73
C ALA A 28 -3.32 -1.58 -5.88
N LEU A 29 -3.96 -0.50 -6.30
CA LEU A 29 -3.31 0.79 -6.44
C LEU A 29 -2.84 1.32 -5.08
N ALA A 30 -3.69 1.22 -4.06
CA ALA A 30 -3.35 1.65 -2.72
C ALA A 30 -2.16 0.87 -2.17
N GLU A 31 -2.12 -0.45 -2.39
CA GLU A 31 -1.01 -1.29 -1.91
C GLU A 31 0.32 -0.93 -2.58
N ALA A 32 0.30 -0.70 -3.89
CA ALA A 32 1.50 -0.32 -4.61
C ALA A 32 2.02 1.04 -4.11
N THR A 33 1.12 1.99 -3.91
CA THR A 33 1.46 3.32 -3.41
C THR A 33 1.96 3.25 -1.97
N GLU A 34 1.32 2.44 -1.13
CA GLU A 34 1.73 2.23 0.25
C GLU A 34 3.16 1.70 0.33
N GLU A 35 3.47 0.66 -0.46
CA GLU A 35 4.81 0.07 -0.47
C GLU A 35 5.86 1.10 -0.83
N LEU A 36 5.60 1.88 -1.87
CA LEU A 36 6.52 2.92 -2.31
C LEU A 36 6.82 3.92 -1.20
N HIS A 37 5.77 4.42 -0.53
CA HIS A 37 5.93 5.44 0.49
C HIS A 37 6.45 4.90 1.81
N VAL A 38 6.14 3.65 2.16
CA VAL A 38 6.73 3.02 3.33
C VAL A 38 8.25 2.89 3.15
N ARG A 39 8.67 2.44 1.97
CA ARG A 39 10.11 2.33 1.66
C ARG A 39 10.78 3.69 1.78
N ARG A 40 10.17 4.72 1.20
CA ARG A 40 10.72 6.06 1.24
C ARG A 40 10.80 6.61 2.66
N ALA A 41 9.77 6.38 3.47
CA ALA A 41 9.77 6.80 4.86
C ALA A 41 10.91 6.14 5.63
N ARG A 42 11.14 4.84 5.41
CA ARG A 42 12.24 4.13 6.04
C ARG A 42 13.60 4.69 5.60
N GLU A 43 13.76 5.02 4.34
CA GLU A 43 14.97 5.65 3.83
C GLU A 43 15.22 7.00 4.49
N LEU A 44 14.15 7.71 4.84
CA LEU A 44 14.25 9.00 5.53
C LEU A 44 14.41 8.86 7.04
N GLY A 45 14.46 7.62 7.54
CA GLY A 45 14.70 7.36 8.95
C GLY A 45 13.46 7.30 9.82
N TRP A 46 12.28 7.19 9.22
CA TRP A 46 11.05 7.09 10.00
C TRP A 46 10.97 5.75 10.74
N SER A 47 10.42 5.80 11.96
CA SER A 47 10.17 4.58 12.71
C SER A 47 8.94 3.86 12.18
N TRP A 48 8.87 2.56 12.46
CA TRP A 48 7.68 1.78 12.11
C TRP A 48 6.43 2.32 12.80
N GLN A 49 6.59 2.85 14.01
CA GLN A 49 5.47 3.44 14.75
C GLN A 49 4.91 4.67 14.04
N GLN A 50 5.77 5.53 13.53
CA GLN A 50 5.36 6.71 12.79
C GLN A 50 4.59 6.33 11.53
N ILE A 51 5.11 5.36 10.80
CA ILE A 51 4.48 4.88 9.56
C ILE A 51 3.11 4.28 9.88
N ALA A 52 3.04 3.42 10.89
CA ALA A 52 1.80 2.75 11.29
C ALA A 52 0.73 3.77 11.71
N SER A 53 1.12 4.80 12.44
CA SER A 53 0.20 5.86 12.87
C SER A 53 -0.47 6.53 11.69
N LEU A 54 0.31 6.86 10.66
CA LEU A 54 -0.24 7.54 9.49
C LEU A 54 -1.13 6.61 8.65
N LEU A 55 -0.78 5.32 8.59
CA LEU A 55 -1.58 4.35 7.87
C LEU A 55 -2.84 3.90 8.61
N GLY A 56 -2.92 4.19 9.90
CA GLY A 56 -4.06 3.77 10.70
C GLY A 56 -4.06 2.28 11.04
N VAL A 57 -2.87 1.68 11.11
CA VAL A 57 -2.70 0.25 11.42
C VAL A 57 -1.75 0.10 12.61
N SER A 58 -1.61 -1.12 13.13
CA SER A 58 -0.67 -1.38 14.22
C SER A 58 0.77 -1.39 13.73
N LYS A 59 1.69 -1.04 14.62
CA LYS A 59 3.13 -1.14 14.35
C LYS A 59 3.50 -2.56 13.93
N GLN A 60 2.95 -3.56 14.62
CA GLN A 60 3.22 -4.96 14.34
C GLN A 60 2.80 -5.35 12.93
N ALA A 61 1.63 -4.88 12.48
CA ALA A 61 1.12 -5.19 11.15
C ALA A 61 2.03 -4.66 10.05
N VAL A 62 2.45 -3.39 10.15
CA VAL A 62 3.31 -2.79 9.13
C VAL A 62 4.72 -3.40 9.18
N HIS A 63 5.21 -3.69 10.37
CA HIS A 63 6.51 -4.32 10.54
C HIS A 63 6.55 -5.71 9.88
N GLN A 64 5.53 -6.54 10.13
CA GLN A 64 5.45 -7.87 9.54
C GLN A 64 5.39 -7.80 8.02
N LYS A 65 4.68 -6.81 7.49
CA LYS A 65 4.47 -6.70 6.06
C LYS A 65 5.74 -6.25 5.31
N TYR A 66 6.53 -5.37 5.91
CA TYR A 66 7.62 -4.69 5.19
C TYR A 66 9.04 -4.96 5.71
N ALA A 67 9.20 -5.42 6.92
CA ALA A 67 10.54 -5.58 7.51
C ALA A 67 11.41 -6.60 6.77
N LYS A 68 10.83 -7.68 6.25
CA LYS A 68 11.60 -8.67 5.50
C LYS A 68 12.22 -8.08 4.24
N GLY A 69 11.46 -7.27 3.53
CA GLY A 69 11.96 -6.61 2.32
C GLY A 69 13.11 -5.67 2.62
N GLU A 70 13.02 -4.95 3.72
CA GLU A 70 14.08 -4.05 4.16
C GLU A 70 15.36 -4.81 4.47
N ARG A 71 15.25 -5.93 5.19
CA ARG A 71 16.42 -6.76 5.50
C ARG A 71 17.06 -7.34 4.26
N ARG A 72 16.26 -7.79 3.29
CA ARG A 72 16.77 -8.32 2.02
C ARG A 72 17.54 -7.26 1.25
N ARG A 73 17.01 -6.04 1.20
CA ARG A 73 17.69 -4.93 0.54
C ARG A 73 19.02 -4.62 1.19
N GLY A 74 19.05 -4.63 2.51
CA GLY A 74 20.28 -4.42 3.27
C GLY A 74 21.36 -5.45 2.95
N ARG A 75 20.96 -6.73 2.81
CA ARG A 75 21.91 -7.79 2.46
C ARG A 75 22.48 -7.62 1.07
N ARG A 76 21.68 -7.15 0.13
CA ARG A 76 22.15 -6.93 -1.25
C ARG A 76 23.21 -5.84 -1.34
N LEU A 77 23.16 -4.90 -0.45
CA LEU A 77 24.09 -3.77 -0.47
C LEU A 77 25.47 -4.11 0.08
N ARG A 78 25.63 -5.30 0.62
CA ARG A 78 26.96 -5.76 1.00
C ARG A 78 27.66 -6.35 -0.23
#